data_a515193fdc8ae48c2796f813473fadb7
#
_entry.id   a515193fdc8ae48c2796f813473fadb7
#
_cell.length_a   1.000
_cell.length_b   1.000
_cell.length_c   1.000
_cell.angle_alpha   90.00
_cell.angle_beta   90.00
_cell.angle_gamma   90.00
#
_symmetry.space_group_name_H-M   'P 1'
#
loop_
_entity.id
_entity.type
_entity.pdbx_description
1 polymer ?
#
loop_
_entity_poly.entity_id
_entity_poly.type
_entity_poly.pdbx_seq_one_letter_code
_entity_poly.pdbx_strand_id
1 'polypeptide(L)'
;MKKKSFKICTTIIFFLFSIQSAFCENLITPKPKPNLAKEKKDKYISGIIIPKFKPGTYVSEDQLELLKELEKEKEIVVKRVDGIIIPKNKPLIVHKKRLSTTKKSKYYSDRDLNYARQAVAFMEKSNWKDALKVAKKARAKSIYNFIQWRHLLTPGNRATFYDYKSFIESVQTYPRLSRVKYLAEHKLSTKNQSPKEIIKWFEKHPYTSGFGEMVLGESLIKSGNKQKGIQLIKKGFIRADLTKSDLINFRKKFKKYLTSEDYVKRADHLAWENKHWDLKRMLRYLPKDYQLLYTARQILMSNSYGVDTAISKVPAKLKNDAGLNYNRLKWRVKRGRLDSSLDILFNIKNTKEYMVRPDKWWGERSKIARKLIYKKRYEEAYKVTSKNALSKGPELAEAEWLSGWIALSFLNDPILAKDHFIKFYENVSYPISLSRGAYWLGRTYEKLKDKENSKKWYVIGSKYLTTYYGQLSHMKAKPREKFELSELMQIDKNYAESFYRNKIVATVHLLDELNKDKYTKHILRYLANDNIDKGSEVLAAKLATDIGRFDFAIQVSKIASYQKRFHNKYNYPIISTPNYINGRKIPESALILSIIRQESEFDLKANSHAGAKGLMQLIPYTAKL
;
A
#
# COMPACT_ATOMS: atom_id res chain seq x y z
N MET A 1 35.03 -23.52 9.81
CA MET A 1 35.10 -24.21 8.50
C MET A 1 33.72 -24.36 7.87
N LYS A 2 33.65 -24.03 6.57
CA LYS A 2 32.56 -24.23 5.59
C LYS A 2 31.24 -23.47 5.79
N LYS A 3 31.19 -22.31 5.12
CA LYS A 3 29.98 -21.61 4.66
C LYS A 3 29.15 -22.50 3.75
N LYS A 4 27.84 -22.61 3.99
CA LYS A 4 26.87 -23.04 2.97
C LYS A 4 25.94 -21.89 2.70
N SER A 5 25.99 -21.39 1.47
CA SER A 5 25.18 -20.33 0.91
C SER A 5 23.73 -20.79 0.75
N PHE A 6 22.80 -19.98 1.24
CA PHE A 6 21.37 -20.15 1.01
C PHE A 6 20.97 -19.31 -0.22
N LYS A 7 20.69 -19.97 -1.33
CA LYS A 7 19.98 -19.40 -2.47
C LYS A 7 18.50 -19.32 -2.11
N ILE A 8 17.98 -18.12 -1.86
CA ILE A 8 16.56 -17.87 -1.77
C ILE A 8 16.07 -17.27 -3.08
N CYS A 9 15.14 -17.99 -3.65
CA CYS A 9 14.50 -17.83 -4.95
C CYS A 9 13.69 -16.52 -5.05
N THR A 10 14.05 -15.71 -6.03
CA THR A 10 13.36 -14.49 -6.45
C THR A 10 12.16 -14.87 -7.32
N THR A 11 10.97 -14.97 -6.76
CA THR A 11 9.74 -15.27 -7.56
C THR A 11 8.51 -14.61 -6.93
N ILE A 12 8.46 -13.29 -6.80
CA ILE A 12 7.24 -12.59 -6.31
C ILE A 12 6.95 -11.25 -7.03
N ILE A 13 7.62 -10.87 -8.10
CA ILE A 13 7.32 -9.57 -8.75
C ILE A 13 6.69 -9.69 -10.14
N PHE A 14 6.40 -10.88 -10.63
CA PHE A 14 5.84 -11.04 -12.00
C PHE A 14 4.32 -11.23 -12.08
N PHE A 15 3.57 -11.04 -11.01
CA PHE A 15 2.14 -11.40 -10.99
C PHE A 15 1.16 -10.22 -11.14
N LEU A 16 1.63 -9.00 -11.42
CA LEU A 16 0.73 -7.85 -11.66
C LEU A 16 0.63 -7.44 -13.14
N PHE A 17 1.35 -8.09 -14.04
CA PHE A 17 1.39 -7.71 -15.47
C PHE A 17 0.75 -8.69 -16.44
N SER A 18 0.11 -9.76 -15.99
CA SER A 18 -0.51 -10.74 -16.90
C SER A 18 -2.05 -10.65 -16.94
N ILE A 19 -2.60 -9.46 -17.02
CA ILE A 19 -3.99 -9.25 -17.44
C ILE A 19 -3.97 -8.37 -18.70
N GLN A 20 -3.22 -8.76 -19.68
CA GLN A 20 -3.38 -8.25 -21.03
C GLN A 20 -3.43 -9.42 -22.01
N SER A 21 -4.40 -9.32 -22.88
CA SER A 21 -4.68 -10.17 -24.04
C SER A 21 -5.59 -11.38 -23.82
N ALA A 22 -6.88 -11.10 -23.75
CA ALA A 22 -7.87 -12.02 -24.25
C ALA A 22 -8.42 -11.45 -25.57
N PHE A 23 -7.56 -11.36 -26.59
CA PHE A 23 -7.92 -11.22 -27.99
C PHE A 23 -6.88 -11.98 -28.80
N CYS A 24 -6.98 -13.28 -28.80
CA CYS A 24 -6.54 -14.14 -29.88
C CYS A 24 -7.24 -15.47 -29.70
N GLU A 25 -7.91 -15.91 -30.73
CA GLU A 25 -8.50 -17.23 -30.82
C GLU A 25 -7.48 -18.38 -30.97
N ASN A 26 -6.24 -18.16 -30.53
CA ASN A 26 -5.25 -19.20 -30.39
C ASN A 26 -4.55 -19.04 -29.06
N LEU A 27 -4.78 -19.97 -28.16
CA LEU A 27 -4.09 -20.09 -26.88
C LEU A 27 -2.58 -20.24 -27.11
N ILE A 28 -1.82 -19.15 -26.99
CA ILE A 28 -0.37 -19.23 -26.87
C ILE A 28 -0.06 -19.62 -25.42
N THR A 29 0.16 -20.88 -25.17
CA THR A 29 0.75 -21.35 -23.91
C THR A 29 2.19 -20.84 -23.82
N PRO A 30 2.59 -20.18 -22.71
CA PRO A 30 4.00 -19.82 -22.52
C PRO A 30 4.84 -21.09 -22.46
N LYS A 31 5.80 -21.22 -23.40
CA LYS A 31 6.79 -22.29 -23.34
C LYS A 31 7.70 -22.10 -22.10
N PRO A 32 8.15 -23.18 -21.43
CA PRO A 32 9.07 -23.07 -20.32
C PRO A 32 10.36 -22.37 -20.75
N LYS A 33 10.91 -21.56 -19.84
CA LYS A 33 12.19 -20.85 -20.07
C LYS A 33 13.28 -21.86 -20.44
N PRO A 34 14.07 -21.60 -21.48
CA PRO A 34 15.20 -22.46 -21.81
C PRO A 34 16.26 -22.39 -20.71
N ASN A 35 16.83 -23.55 -20.36
CA ASN A 35 18.01 -23.64 -19.53
C ASN A 35 19.17 -22.92 -20.24
N LEU A 36 19.68 -21.87 -19.63
CA LEU A 36 20.91 -21.20 -20.06
C LEU A 36 22.12 -22.08 -19.70
N ALA A 37 22.35 -23.11 -20.47
CA ALA A 37 23.63 -23.78 -20.55
C ALA A 37 24.51 -23.01 -21.55
N LYS A 38 25.73 -22.74 -21.10
CA LYS A 38 26.83 -22.02 -21.78
C LYS A 38 26.80 -22.13 -23.31
N GLU A 39 26.51 -21.03 -24.01
CA GLU A 39 26.81 -20.89 -25.41
C GLU A 39 27.71 -19.69 -25.69
N LYS A 40 28.54 -19.87 -26.71
CA LYS A 40 29.71 -19.08 -27.13
C LYS A 40 29.39 -17.62 -27.40
N LYS A 41 30.44 -16.80 -27.26
CA LYS A 41 30.52 -15.38 -27.56
C LYS A 41 29.76 -14.99 -28.83
N ASP A 42 28.61 -14.32 -28.64
CA ASP A 42 27.92 -13.67 -29.74
C ASP A 42 28.70 -12.44 -30.21
N LYS A 43 28.81 -12.27 -31.51
CA LYS A 43 29.36 -11.08 -32.14
C LYS A 43 28.43 -9.91 -31.87
N TYR A 44 28.94 -8.91 -31.19
CA TYR A 44 28.29 -7.61 -31.02
C TYR A 44 28.63 -6.70 -32.19
N ILE A 45 27.65 -6.13 -32.83
CA ILE A 45 27.82 -5.01 -33.76
C ILE A 45 27.30 -3.77 -33.04
N SER A 46 28.18 -2.80 -32.80
CA SER A 46 27.88 -1.49 -32.21
C SER A 46 27.20 -1.54 -30.81
N GLY A 47 27.42 -2.57 -30.01
CA GLY A 47 26.86 -2.68 -28.67
C GLY A 47 25.37 -3.04 -28.60
N ILE A 48 24.77 -3.44 -29.73
CA ILE A 48 23.39 -3.92 -29.82
C ILE A 48 23.43 -5.44 -29.91
N ILE A 49 22.62 -6.11 -29.07
CA ILE A 49 22.37 -7.54 -29.21
C ILE A 49 21.33 -7.71 -30.30
N ILE A 50 21.71 -8.21 -31.45
CA ILE A 50 20.76 -8.61 -32.50
C ILE A 50 20.18 -9.97 -32.09
N PRO A 51 18.86 -10.10 -31.91
CA PRO A 51 18.26 -11.39 -31.58
C PRO A 51 18.48 -12.38 -32.70
N LYS A 52 19.09 -13.53 -32.43
CA LYS A 52 19.13 -14.65 -33.40
C LYS A 52 17.89 -15.48 -33.24
N PHE A 53 17.17 -15.69 -34.33
CA PHE A 53 16.04 -16.61 -34.35
C PHE A 53 16.54 -18.05 -34.24
N LYS A 54 15.78 -18.89 -33.52
CA LYS A 54 16.06 -20.31 -33.44
C LYS A 54 15.86 -20.94 -34.84
N PRO A 55 16.64 -21.94 -35.23
CA PRO A 55 16.40 -22.68 -36.45
C PRO A 55 14.97 -23.21 -36.47
N GLY A 56 14.25 -22.96 -37.57
CA GLY A 56 12.84 -23.36 -37.74
C GLY A 56 11.80 -22.34 -37.31
N THR A 57 12.18 -21.12 -36.89
CA THR A 57 11.22 -20.02 -36.61
C THR A 57 10.89 -19.33 -37.93
N TYR A 58 9.61 -19.24 -38.28
CA TYR A 58 9.15 -18.45 -39.42
C TYR A 58 9.38 -16.96 -39.13
N VAL A 59 10.12 -16.29 -39.99
CA VAL A 59 10.39 -14.84 -39.94
C VAL A 59 9.66 -14.23 -41.12
N SER A 60 8.79 -13.25 -40.90
CA SER A 60 8.09 -12.55 -41.97
C SER A 60 9.10 -11.74 -42.83
N GLU A 61 8.74 -11.48 -44.08
CA GLU A 61 9.58 -10.69 -44.99
C GLU A 61 9.88 -9.32 -44.43
N ASP A 62 8.90 -8.65 -43.77
CA ASP A 62 9.06 -7.37 -43.11
C ASP A 62 10.10 -7.40 -41.96
N GLN A 63 10.15 -8.52 -41.23
CA GLN A 63 11.15 -8.70 -40.14
C GLN A 63 12.55 -8.97 -40.72
N LEU A 64 12.65 -9.60 -41.90
CA LEU A 64 13.92 -9.82 -42.59
C LEU A 64 14.45 -8.53 -43.19
N GLU A 65 13.57 -7.67 -43.71
CA GLU A 65 13.91 -6.36 -44.26
C GLU A 65 14.37 -5.40 -43.16
N LEU A 66 13.68 -5.38 -42.00
CA LEU A 66 14.09 -4.64 -40.82
C LEU A 66 15.46 -5.07 -40.28
N LEU A 67 15.77 -6.37 -40.31
CA LEU A 67 17.10 -6.91 -39.94
C LEU A 67 18.19 -6.48 -40.93
N LYS A 68 17.88 -6.46 -42.23
CA LYS A 68 18.82 -5.97 -43.27
C LYS A 68 19.06 -4.46 -43.18
N GLU A 69 18.05 -3.68 -42.80
CA GLU A 69 18.21 -2.23 -42.51
C GLU A 69 19.06 -1.99 -41.28
N LEU A 70 18.84 -2.76 -40.21
CA LEU A 70 19.64 -2.70 -38.98
C LEU A 70 21.12 -3.09 -39.21
N GLU A 71 21.40 -3.98 -40.15
CA GLU A 71 22.78 -4.36 -40.55
C GLU A 71 23.47 -3.31 -41.44
N LYS A 72 22.69 -2.48 -42.16
CA LYS A 72 23.21 -1.40 -43.05
C LYS A 72 23.48 -0.08 -42.31
N GLU A 73 23.00 0.10 -41.08
CA GLU A 73 23.28 1.29 -40.30
C GLU A 73 24.78 1.36 -39.95
N LYS A 74 25.43 2.43 -40.39
CA LYS A 74 26.83 2.74 -40.12
C LYS A 74 27.13 2.71 -38.63
N GLU A 75 28.32 2.21 -38.27
CA GLU A 75 28.87 2.25 -36.90
C GLU A 75 28.61 3.59 -36.22
N ILE A 76 27.75 3.60 -35.22
CA ILE A 76 27.55 4.76 -34.37
C ILE A 76 28.57 4.69 -33.25
N VAL A 77 29.55 5.60 -33.30
CA VAL A 77 30.56 5.72 -32.23
C VAL A 77 29.89 6.17 -30.95
N VAL A 78 29.68 5.25 -30.04
CA VAL A 78 29.17 5.51 -28.70
C VAL A 78 30.37 5.74 -27.77
N LYS A 79 30.47 6.91 -27.18
CA LYS A 79 31.49 7.20 -26.17
C LYS A 79 31.19 6.39 -24.90
N ARG A 80 32.09 5.51 -24.52
CA ARG A 80 32.02 4.72 -23.29
C ARG A 80 33.12 5.18 -22.33
N VAL A 81 32.78 5.33 -21.06
CA VAL A 81 33.74 5.51 -19.97
C VAL A 81 33.41 4.42 -18.94
N ASP A 82 34.36 3.58 -18.65
CA ASP A 82 34.25 2.44 -17.72
C ASP A 82 33.06 1.49 -18.05
N GLY A 83 32.81 1.23 -19.31
CA GLY A 83 31.73 0.36 -19.78
C GLY A 83 30.32 0.97 -19.72
N ILE A 84 30.18 2.22 -19.32
CA ILE A 84 28.91 2.95 -19.25
C ILE A 84 28.69 3.74 -20.54
N ILE A 85 27.53 3.60 -21.16
CA ILE A 85 27.14 4.41 -22.32
C ILE A 85 26.80 5.82 -21.82
N ILE A 86 27.58 6.82 -22.26
CA ILE A 86 27.31 8.22 -21.93
C ILE A 86 26.52 8.84 -23.09
N PRO A 87 25.24 9.25 -22.87
CA PRO A 87 24.47 9.96 -23.87
C PRO A 87 25.17 11.30 -24.23
N LYS A 88 25.25 11.64 -25.53
CA LYS A 88 25.82 12.94 -26.01
C LYS A 88 25.08 14.14 -25.41
N ASN A 89 23.77 14.03 -25.22
CA ASN A 89 22.96 15.05 -24.56
C ASN A 89 22.48 14.49 -23.23
N LYS A 90 22.73 15.24 -22.15
CA LYS A 90 22.15 14.89 -20.84
C LYS A 90 20.64 14.85 -20.97
N PRO A 91 19.96 13.77 -20.53
CA PRO A 91 18.51 13.77 -20.44
C PRO A 91 18.05 14.97 -19.61
N LEU A 92 16.92 15.56 -19.98
CA LEU A 92 16.36 16.70 -19.26
C LEU A 92 16.24 16.34 -17.78
N ILE A 93 16.89 17.14 -16.96
CA ILE A 93 16.85 16.97 -15.52
C ILE A 93 15.45 17.39 -15.10
N VAL A 94 14.63 16.44 -14.66
CA VAL A 94 13.28 16.66 -14.10
C VAL A 94 13.34 17.61 -12.90
N HIS A 95 14.48 17.66 -12.25
CA HIS A 95 14.85 18.65 -11.26
C HIS A 95 16.21 19.21 -11.54
N LYS A 96 16.32 20.49 -11.83
CA LYS A 96 17.48 21.23 -11.37
C LYS A 96 17.48 21.08 -9.85
N LYS A 97 18.32 20.19 -9.31
CA LYS A 97 18.65 20.23 -7.90
C LYS A 97 19.11 21.67 -7.68
N ARG A 98 18.28 22.48 -7.07
CA ARG A 98 18.74 23.79 -6.59
C ARG A 98 19.80 23.47 -5.53
N LEU A 99 21.04 23.47 -5.92
CA LEU A 99 22.21 23.51 -5.04
C LEU A 99 22.31 24.89 -4.38
N SER A 100 21.25 25.64 -4.36
CA SER A 100 21.16 26.86 -3.66
C SER A 100 20.86 26.55 -2.20
N THR A 101 21.90 26.50 -1.42
CA THR A 101 21.80 27.01 -0.07
C THR A 101 21.41 28.48 -0.23
N THR A 102 20.12 28.75 -0.40
CA THR A 102 19.63 30.12 -0.40
C THR A 102 20.04 30.71 0.94
N LYS A 103 20.98 31.64 0.93
CA LYS A 103 21.40 32.34 2.14
C LYS A 103 20.22 33.12 2.74
N LYS A 104 19.20 33.45 1.93
CA LYS A 104 17.99 34.18 2.31
C LYS A 104 16.74 33.37 1.96
N SER A 105 15.79 33.27 2.89
CA SER A 105 14.48 32.69 2.67
C SER A 105 13.51 33.76 2.12
N LYS A 106 12.54 33.33 1.31
CA LYS A 106 11.41 34.17 0.90
C LYS A 106 10.30 34.22 1.98
N TYR A 107 10.31 33.30 2.94
CA TYR A 107 9.22 33.06 3.89
C TYR A 107 9.64 33.28 5.36
N TYR A 108 10.94 33.30 5.64
CA TYR A 108 11.49 33.41 6.99
C TYR A 108 12.61 34.43 7.05
N SER A 109 12.77 35.07 8.20
CA SER A 109 13.95 35.92 8.46
C SER A 109 15.23 35.10 8.43
N ASP A 110 16.37 35.74 8.12
CA ASP A 110 17.67 35.06 8.11
C ASP A 110 18.00 34.42 9.48
N ARG A 111 17.58 35.06 10.55
CA ARG A 111 17.72 34.53 11.92
C ARG A 111 16.90 33.25 12.12
N ASP A 112 15.63 33.25 11.72
CA ASP A 112 14.76 32.09 11.86
C ASP A 112 15.21 30.96 10.94
N LEU A 113 15.64 31.27 9.71
CA LEU A 113 16.19 30.28 8.79
C LEU A 113 17.45 29.59 9.37
N ASN A 114 18.32 30.37 10.03
CA ASN A 114 19.52 29.83 10.69
C ASN A 114 19.16 28.89 11.85
N TYR A 115 18.21 29.29 12.70
CA TYR A 115 17.70 28.41 13.76
C TYR A 115 17.04 27.16 13.20
N ALA A 116 16.30 27.26 12.10
CA ALA A 116 15.70 26.10 11.44
C ALA A 116 16.76 25.12 10.91
N ARG A 117 17.83 25.62 10.28
CA ARG A 117 18.96 24.78 9.81
C ARG A 117 19.60 24.02 10.97
N GLN A 118 19.94 24.71 12.05
CA GLN A 118 20.53 24.08 13.22
C GLN A 118 19.60 23.06 13.85
N ALA A 119 18.32 23.42 14.06
CA ALA A 119 17.34 22.53 14.66
C ALA A 119 17.09 21.27 13.83
N VAL A 120 17.02 21.42 12.50
CA VAL A 120 16.87 20.26 11.57
C VAL A 120 18.14 19.40 11.57
N ALA A 121 19.32 20.00 11.64
CA ALA A 121 20.57 19.25 11.74
C ALA A 121 20.65 18.41 13.01
N PHE A 122 20.26 18.98 14.18
CA PHE A 122 20.16 18.23 15.44
C PHE A 122 19.08 17.13 15.37
N MET A 123 17.92 17.43 14.78
CA MET A 123 16.84 16.46 14.58
C MET A 123 17.29 15.25 13.77
N GLU A 124 18.04 15.45 12.69
CA GLU A 124 18.55 14.36 11.85
C GLU A 124 19.58 13.48 12.56
N LYS A 125 20.29 14.04 13.53
CA LYS A 125 21.20 13.30 14.43
C LYS A 125 20.46 12.68 15.63
N SER A 126 19.12 12.75 15.67
CA SER A 126 18.28 12.32 16.80
C SER A 126 18.59 13.03 18.12
N ASN A 127 19.27 14.16 18.09
CA ASN A 127 19.53 15.01 19.26
C ASN A 127 18.34 15.95 19.50
N TRP A 128 17.26 15.37 20.03
CA TRP A 128 15.99 16.07 20.20
C TRP A 128 16.04 17.20 21.23
N LYS A 129 16.88 17.08 22.27
CA LYS A 129 17.04 18.12 23.30
C LYS A 129 17.52 19.42 22.68
N ASP A 130 18.61 19.37 21.92
CA ASP A 130 19.17 20.55 21.29
C ASP A 130 18.33 21.03 20.10
N ALA A 131 17.73 20.10 19.35
CA ALA A 131 16.81 20.45 18.26
C ALA A 131 15.63 21.32 18.78
N LEU A 132 14.97 20.91 19.87
CA LEU A 132 13.87 21.66 20.48
C LEU A 132 14.34 22.97 21.11
N LYS A 133 15.50 22.95 21.80
CA LYS A 133 16.09 24.15 22.42
C LYS A 133 16.38 25.22 21.38
N VAL A 134 16.97 24.85 20.26
CA VAL A 134 17.29 25.80 19.17
C VAL A 134 16.01 26.26 18.46
N ALA A 135 15.09 25.34 18.14
CA ALA A 135 13.84 25.69 17.48
C ALA A 135 12.98 26.67 18.28
N LYS A 136 13.06 26.60 19.63
CA LYS A 136 12.34 27.53 20.52
C LYS A 136 12.85 28.98 20.47
N LYS A 137 14.08 29.20 19.97
CA LYS A 137 14.67 30.55 19.78
C LYS A 137 14.11 31.29 18.58
N ALA A 138 13.52 30.57 17.62
CA ALA A 138 12.91 31.14 16.44
C ALA A 138 11.64 31.91 16.81
N ARG A 139 11.42 33.08 16.17
CA ARG A 139 10.15 33.83 16.29
C ARG A 139 9.00 33.12 15.62
N ALA A 140 9.27 32.46 14.49
CA ALA A 140 8.29 31.69 13.76
C ALA A 140 7.98 30.35 14.46
N LYS A 141 6.86 30.31 15.19
CA LYS A 141 6.39 29.11 15.94
C LYS A 141 6.27 27.85 15.05
N SER A 142 6.07 28.03 13.74
CA SER A 142 6.01 26.90 12.79
C SER A 142 7.27 26.03 12.80
N ILE A 143 8.44 26.62 13.05
CA ILE A 143 9.73 25.89 13.16
C ILE A 143 9.72 24.99 14.40
N TYR A 144 9.34 25.53 15.55
CA TYR A 144 9.25 24.75 16.80
C TYR A 144 8.19 23.65 16.68
N ASN A 145 7.00 23.97 16.15
CA ASN A 145 5.93 23.00 15.97
C ASN A 145 6.34 21.85 15.05
N PHE A 146 7.09 22.14 13.97
CA PHE A 146 7.60 21.11 13.08
C PHE A 146 8.59 20.17 13.80
N ILE A 147 9.55 20.71 14.53
CA ILE A 147 10.55 19.91 15.26
C ILE A 147 9.87 19.06 16.35
N GLN A 148 8.95 19.68 17.12
CA GLN A 148 8.19 18.99 18.17
C GLN A 148 7.32 17.86 17.57
N TRP A 149 6.60 18.14 16.49
CA TRP A 149 5.82 17.15 15.77
C TRP A 149 6.66 15.95 15.33
N ARG A 150 7.84 16.21 14.75
CA ARG A 150 8.78 15.15 14.34
C ARG A 150 9.28 14.34 15.54
N HIS A 151 9.62 15.00 16.64
CA HIS A 151 10.01 14.34 17.90
C HIS A 151 8.92 13.40 18.40
N LEU A 152 7.69 13.90 18.54
CA LEU A 152 6.56 13.13 19.05
C LEU A 152 6.19 11.92 18.17
N LEU A 153 6.41 12.00 16.86
CA LEU A 153 6.16 10.88 15.92
C LEU A 153 7.33 9.88 15.85
N THR A 154 8.49 10.19 16.41
CA THR A 154 9.66 9.29 16.32
C THR A 154 9.50 8.12 17.31
N PRO A 155 9.64 6.86 16.82
CA PRO A 155 9.59 5.70 17.71
C PRO A 155 10.67 5.75 18.80
N GLY A 156 10.33 5.33 20.01
CA GLY A 156 11.28 5.29 21.14
C GLY A 156 11.66 6.66 21.71
N ASN A 157 10.96 7.74 21.34
CA ASN A 157 11.21 9.07 21.90
C ASN A 157 11.00 9.09 23.43
N ARG A 158 11.71 10.00 24.11
CA ARG A 158 11.65 10.20 25.57
C ARG A 158 10.62 11.24 25.99
N ALA A 159 9.74 11.69 25.09
CA ALA A 159 8.69 12.65 25.40
C ALA A 159 7.73 12.09 26.46
N THR A 160 7.33 12.96 27.38
CA THR A 160 6.34 12.68 28.43
C THR A 160 4.92 12.87 27.89
N PHE A 161 3.91 12.48 28.67
CA PHE A 161 2.52 12.79 28.35
C PHE A 161 2.29 14.30 28.21
N TYR A 162 2.92 15.12 29.05
CA TYR A 162 2.76 16.57 29.03
C TYR A 162 3.35 17.22 27.76
N ASP A 163 4.41 16.64 27.18
CA ASP A 163 4.95 17.11 25.90
C ASP A 163 3.93 16.88 24.76
N TYR A 164 3.26 15.71 24.76
CA TYR A 164 2.18 15.43 23.81
C TYR A 164 0.97 16.32 24.02
N LYS A 165 0.53 16.48 25.30
CA LYS A 165 -0.60 17.33 25.67
C LYS A 165 -0.37 18.78 25.25
N SER A 166 0.78 19.35 25.61
CA SER A 166 1.16 20.72 25.22
C SER A 166 1.14 20.94 23.72
N PHE A 167 1.64 19.98 22.93
CA PHE A 167 1.57 20.08 21.47
C PHE A 167 0.12 20.03 20.97
N ILE A 168 -0.67 19.04 21.41
CA ILE A 168 -2.07 18.86 20.99
C ILE A 168 -2.91 20.10 21.33
N GLU A 169 -2.69 20.72 22.46
CA GLU A 169 -3.39 21.93 22.90
C GLU A 169 -2.89 23.20 22.21
N SER A 170 -1.63 23.23 21.75
CA SER A 170 -1.05 24.38 21.04
C SER A 170 -1.49 24.47 19.57
N VAL A 171 -2.02 23.38 19.00
CA VAL A 171 -2.47 23.30 17.60
C VAL A 171 -3.93 22.83 17.58
N GLN A 172 -4.79 23.54 16.87
CA GLN A 172 -6.18 23.09 16.66
C GLN A 172 -6.20 21.90 15.70
N THR A 173 -5.45 22.03 14.62
CA THR A 173 -5.28 21.00 13.58
C THR A 173 -3.82 20.92 13.17
N TYR A 174 -3.35 19.70 12.87
CA TYR A 174 -1.98 19.47 12.41
C TYR A 174 -1.84 18.11 11.69
N PRO A 175 -0.86 17.97 10.79
CA PRO A 175 -0.64 16.68 10.10
C PRO A 175 -0.49 15.52 11.09
N ARG A 176 -1.22 14.42 10.87
CA ARG A 176 -1.21 13.20 11.70
C ARG A 176 -1.52 13.43 13.19
N LEU A 177 -2.32 14.42 13.54
CA LEU A 177 -2.68 14.73 14.92
C LEU A 177 -3.36 13.52 15.62
N SER A 178 -4.18 12.75 14.91
CA SER A 178 -4.75 11.49 15.42
C SER A 178 -3.67 10.48 15.86
N ARG A 179 -2.56 10.39 15.11
CA ARG A 179 -1.42 9.52 15.49
C ARG A 179 -0.69 10.07 16.71
N VAL A 180 -0.56 11.38 16.83
CA VAL A 180 0.04 12.02 18.02
C VAL A 180 -0.83 11.74 19.26
N LYS A 181 -2.17 11.85 19.15
CA LYS A 181 -3.11 11.50 20.22
C LYS A 181 -3.01 10.02 20.62
N TYR A 182 -2.96 9.11 19.65
CA TYR A 182 -2.74 7.69 19.91
C TYR A 182 -1.44 7.43 20.69
N LEU A 183 -0.35 8.10 20.32
CA LEU A 183 0.94 7.95 21.01
C LEU A 183 0.91 8.57 22.42
N ALA A 184 0.17 9.66 22.63
CA ALA A 184 -0.06 10.26 23.95
C ALA A 184 -0.73 9.28 24.91
N GLU A 185 -1.70 8.47 24.45
CA GLU A 185 -2.35 7.44 25.27
C GLU A 185 -1.34 6.48 25.91
N HIS A 186 -0.30 6.10 25.16
CA HIS A 186 0.75 5.18 25.62
C HIS A 186 1.76 5.82 26.60
N LYS A 187 1.65 7.12 26.86
CA LYS A 187 2.43 7.83 27.87
C LYS A 187 1.64 8.07 29.17
N LEU A 188 0.33 7.79 29.16
CA LEU A 188 -0.53 7.92 30.34
C LEU A 188 -0.25 6.82 31.36
N SER A 189 -0.23 7.19 32.63
CA SER A 189 -0.09 6.26 33.74
C SER A 189 -0.67 6.87 35.02
N THR A 190 -1.48 6.12 35.76
CA THR A 190 -1.98 6.53 37.07
C THR A 190 -0.89 6.64 38.17
N LYS A 191 0.38 6.41 37.81
CA LYS A 191 1.53 6.72 38.64
C LYS A 191 2.00 8.17 38.49
N ASN A 192 1.83 8.71 37.27
CA ASN A 192 2.38 10.03 36.89
C ASN A 192 1.29 11.10 36.73
N GLN A 193 0.05 10.70 36.50
CA GLN A 193 -1.12 11.58 36.35
C GLN A 193 -2.22 11.15 37.34
N SER A 194 -2.96 12.13 37.86
CA SER A 194 -4.11 11.85 38.70
C SER A 194 -5.24 11.18 37.94
N PRO A 195 -6.05 10.30 38.56
CA PRO A 195 -7.22 9.71 37.92
C PRO A 195 -8.17 10.74 37.29
N LYS A 196 -8.40 11.86 38.00
CA LYS A 196 -9.25 12.96 37.49
C LYS A 196 -8.69 13.59 36.21
N GLU A 197 -7.38 13.80 36.14
CA GLU A 197 -6.71 14.34 34.95
C GLU A 197 -6.84 13.38 33.74
N ILE A 198 -6.65 12.08 33.97
CA ILE A 198 -6.79 11.07 32.89
C ILE A 198 -8.24 11.01 32.40
N ILE A 199 -9.23 11.02 33.28
CA ILE A 199 -10.66 11.01 32.90
C ILE A 199 -10.97 12.25 32.06
N LYS A 200 -10.60 13.47 32.56
CA LYS A 200 -10.78 14.74 31.84
C LYS A 200 -10.11 14.75 30.44
N TRP A 201 -8.93 14.12 30.36
CA TRP A 201 -8.26 13.97 29.06
C TRP A 201 -9.11 13.16 28.09
N PHE A 202 -9.63 12.01 28.50
CA PHE A 202 -10.42 11.12 27.63
C PHE A 202 -11.85 11.61 27.35
N GLU A 203 -12.40 12.49 28.15
CA GLU A 203 -13.62 13.22 27.84
C GLU A 203 -13.43 14.14 26.63
N LYS A 204 -12.28 14.83 26.57
CA LYS A 204 -11.93 15.72 25.46
C LYS A 204 -11.34 14.98 24.25
N HIS A 205 -10.68 13.86 24.48
CA HIS A 205 -9.98 13.07 23.47
C HIS A 205 -10.35 11.59 23.64
N PRO A 206 -11.41 11.10 22.98
CA PRO A 206 -11.83 9.69 23.08
C PRO A 206 -10.66 8.74 22.80
N TYR A 207 -10.56 7.67 23.58
CA TYR A 207 -9.50 6.68 23.43
C TYR A 207 -9.56 5.98 22.07
N THR A 208 -8.39 5.68 21.53
CA THR A 208 -8.22 5.01 20.24
C THR A 208 -7.51 3.65 20.37
N SER A 209 -6.86 3.40 21.50
CA SER A 209 -6.10 2.17 21.76
C SER A 209 -6.69 1.37 22.94
N GLY A 210 -6.48 0.03 22.90
CA GLY A 210 -6.79 -0.81 24.04
C GLY A 210 -5.95 -0.47 25.29
N PHE A 211 -4.76 0.13 25.11
CA PHE A 211 -3.96 0.64 26.21
C PHE A 211 -4.66 1.83 26.88
N GLY A 212 -5.14 2.79 26.10
CA GLY A 212 -5.93 3.94 26.60
C GLY A 212 -7.19 3.49 27.34
N GLU A 213 -7.91 2.49 26.81
CA GLU A 213 -9.07 1.90 27.51
C GLU A 213 -8.69 1.37 28.91
N MET A 214 -7.59 0.64 29.02
CA MET A 214 -7.17 0.09 30.32
C MET A 214 -6.75 1.19 31.31
N VAL A 215 -6.07 2.22 30.85
CA VAL A 215 -5.64 3.34 31.71
C VAL A 215 -6.85 4.17 32.16
N LEU A 216 -7.81 4.42 31.26
CA LEU A 216 -9.08 5.06 31.65
C LEU A 216 -9.88 4.20 32.63
N GLY A 217 -9.96 2.89 32.36
CA GLY A 217 -10.65 1.95 33.25
C GLY A 217 -10.05 1.92 34.64
N GLU A 218 -8.71 1.96 34.75
CA GLU A 218 -8.04 2.08 36.04
C GLU A 218 -8.39 3.39 36.77
N SER A 219 -8.39 4.49 36.02
CA SER A 219 -8.70 5.82 36.58
C SER A 219 -10.14 5.87 37.09
N LEU A 220 -11.08 5.29 36.39
CA LEU A 220 -12.48 5.19 36.81
C LEU A 220 -12.64 4.35 38.09
N ILE A 221 -11.94 3.21 38.20
CA ILE A 221 -11.95 2.41 39.44
C ILE A 221 -11.46 3.24 40.64
N LYS A 222 -10.34 3.96 40.46
CA LYS A 222 -9.76 4.81 41.50
C LYS A 222 -10.65 6.02 41.87
N SER A 223 -11.53 6.43 40.96
CA SER A 223 -12.50 7.53 41.17
C SER A 223 -13.91 7.01 41.59
N GLY A 224 -14.03 5.74 41.99
CA GLY A 224 -15.29 5.19 42.51
C GLY A 224 -16.16 4.46 41.47
N ASN A 225 -15.98 4.69 40.17
CA ASN A 225 -16.78 4.03 39.13
C ASN A 225 -16.21 2.66 38.74
N LYS A 226 -16.32 1.69 39.68
CA LYS A 226 -15.69 0.38 39.62
C LYS A 226 -16.23 -0.45 38.45
N GLN A 227 -17.55 -0.48 38.23
CA GLN A 227 -18.17 -1.36 37.23
C GLN A 227 -17.76 -0.99 35.81
N LYS A 228 -17.90 0.28 35.42
CA LYS A 228 -17.47 0.80 34.11
C LYS A 228 -15.97 0.64 33.91
N GLY A 229 -15.19 0.87 34.96
CA GLY A 229 -13.74 0.70 34.90
C GLY A 229 -13.31 -0.75 34.63
N ILE A 230 -13.95 -1.74 35.26
CA ILE A 230 -13.66 -3.16 35.02
C ILE A 230 -14.01 -3.55 33.56
N GLN A 231 -15.15 -3.08 33.03
CA GLN A 231 -15.55 -3.35 31.65
C GLN A 231 -14.50 -2.83 30.66
N LEU A 232 -14.01 -1.59 30.85
CA LEU A 232 -12.97 -1.01 30.00
C LEU A 232 -11.64 -1.76 30.10
N ILE A 233 -11.24 -2.18 31.31
CA ILE A 233 -10.02 -2.98 31.50
C ILE A 233 -10.11 -4.30 30.74
N LYS A 234 -11.22 -5.04 30.85
CA LYS A 234 -11.42 -6.29 30.14
C LYS A 234 -11.36 -6.10 28.61
N LYS A 235 -12.13 -5.12 28.11
CA LYS A 235 -12.16 -4.79 26.67
C LYS A 235 -10.77 -4.35 26.16
N GLY A 236 -10.10 -3.45 26.86
CA GLY A 236 -8.78 -3.00 26.53
C GLY A 236 -7.74 -4.11 26.58
N PHE A 237 -7.78 -4.97 27.61
CA PHE A 237 -6.87 -6.10 27.74
C PHE A 237 -6.92 -7.05 26.55
N ILE A 238 -8.10 -7.34 26.00
CA ILE A 238 -8.26 -8.23 24.84
C ILE A 238 -7.48 -7.69 23.63
N ARG A 239 -7.58 -6.40 23.33
CA ARG A 239 -7.10 -5.82 22.06
C ARG A 239 -5.82 -4.99 22.16
N ALA A 240 -5.35 -4.67 23.37
CA ALA A 240 -4.16 -3.83 23.53
C ALA A 240 -2.89 -4.46 22.99
N ASP A 241 -2.09 -3.66 22.30
CA ASP A 241 -0.70 -3.95 22.00
C ASP A 241 0.14 -3.70 23.24
N LEU A 242 0.58 -4.76 23.89
CA LEU A 242 1.33 -4.70 25.13
C LEU A 242 2.76 -5.21 24.92
N THR A 243 3.73 -4.46 25.37
CA THR A 243 5.08 -4.97 25.53
C THR A 243 5.12 -6.10 26.57
N LYS A 244 6.20 -6.86 26.61
CA LYS A 244 6.36 -7.91 27.65
C LYS A 244 6.21 -7.35 29.06
N SER A 245 6.80 -6.19 29.33
CA SER A 245 6.73 -5.50 30.63
C SER A 245 5.31 -5.01 30.93
N ASP A 246 4.63 -4.41 29.95
CA ASP A 246 3.26 -3.94 30.13
C ASP A 246 2.30 -5.10 30.44
N LEU A 247 2.41 -6.20 29.70
CA LEU A 247 1.60 -7.40 29.96
C LEU A 247 1.77 -7.92 31.39
N ILE A 248 3.01 -7.99 31.88
CA ILE A 248 3.31 -8.43 33.26
C ILE A 248 2.70 -7.44 34.27
N ASN A 249 2.92 -6.15 34.07
CA ASN A 249 2.47 -5.09 34.99
C ASN A 249 0.94 -5.01 35.03
N PHE A 250 0.28 -4.97 33.88
CA PHE A 250 -1.19 -4.92 33.84
C PHE A 250 -1.83 -6.18 34.41
N ARG A 251 -1.26 -7.34 34.08
CA ARG A 251 -1.76 -8.59 34.62
C ARG A 251 -1.62 -8.67 36.16
N LYS A 252 -0.45 -8.28 36.71
CA LYS A 252 -0.24 -8.21 38.15
C LYS A 252 -1.26 -7.28 38.82
N LYS A 253 -1.55 -6.15 38.20
CA LYS A 253 -2.42 -5.09 38.74
C LYS A 253 -3.90 -5.46 38.68
N PHE A 254 -4.33 -6.09 37.58
CA PHE A 254 -5.73 -6.33 37.27
C PHE A 254 -6.17 -7.80 37.37
N LYS A 255 -5.30 -8.69 37.82
CA LYS A 255 -5.58 -10.14 37.94
C LYS A 255 -6.94 -10.44 38.60
N LYS A 256 -7.33 -9.67 39.60
CA LYS A 256 -8.59 -9.84 40.33
C LYS A 256 -9.85 -9.52 39.51
N TYR A 257 -9.71 -8.82 38.38
CA TYR A 257 -10.81 -8.43 37.50
C TYR A 257 -10.85 -9.26 36.20
N LEU A 258 -9.76 -9.96 35.87
CA LEU A 258 -9.64 -10.76 34.64
C LEU A 258 -9.99 -12.23 34.91
N THR A 259 -10.87 -12.77 34.09
CA THR A 259 -11.30 -14.17 34.13
C THR A 259 -10.50 -15.02 33.11
N SER A 260 -10.58 -16.34 33.24
CA SER A 260 -9.99 -17.26 32.26
C SER A 260 -10.50 -16.99 30.84
N GLU A 261 -11.76 -16.61 30.70
CA GLU A 261 -12.37 -16.25 29.42
C GLU A 261 -11.71 -14.99 28.80
N ASP A 262 -11.36 -13.97 29.59
CA ASP A 262 -10.67 -12.77 29.11
C ASP A 262 -9.28 -13.11 28.54
N TYR A 263 -8.57 -14.07 29.16
CA TYR A 263 -7.30 -14.58 28.66
C TYR A 263 -7.47 -15.35 27.35
N VAL A 264 -8.51 -16.19 27.24
CA VAL A 264 -8.83 -16.91 25.99
C VAL A 264 -9.18 -15.95 24.87
N LYS A 265 -10.05 -14.96 25.12
CA LYS A 265 -10.41 -13.92 24.14
C LYS A 265 -9.20 -13.12 23.66
N ARG A 266 -8.26 -12.79 24.58
CA ARG A 266 -6.99 -12.14 24.18
C ARG A 266 -6.12 -13.05 23.32
N ALA A 267 -5.99 -14.32 23.68
CA ALA A 267 -5.22 -15.28 22.89
C ALA A 267 -5.80 -15.44 21.48
N ASP A 268 -7.13 -15.50 21.37
CA ASP A 268 -7.83 -15.56 20.09
C ASP A 268 -7.58 -14.31 19.24
N HIS A 269 -7.75 -13.12 19.83
CA HIS A 269 -7.42 -11.85 19.15
C HIS A 269 -5.99 -11.84 18.61
N LEU A 270 -5.01 -12.22 19.45
CA LEU A 270 -3.60 -12.25 19.04
C LEU A 270 -3.34 -13.26 17.91
N ALA A 271 -4.02 -14.41 17.94
CA ALA A 271 -3.92 -15.41 16.89
C ALA A 271 -4.50 -14.89 15.56
N TRP A 272 -5.67 -14.26 15.58
CA TRP A 272 -6.29 -13.66 14.40
C TRP A 272 -5.45 -12.49 13.84
N GLU A 273 -4.78 -11.71 14.71
CA GLU A 273 -3.88 -10.63 14.29
C GLU A 273 -2.46 -11.10 13.91
N ASN A 274 -2.25 -12.43 13.84
CA ASN A 274 -0.97 -13.06 13.47
C ASN A 274 0.22 -12.66 14.38
N LYS A 275 -0.07 -12.33 15.65
CA LYS A 275 0.91 -11.91 16.67
C LYS A 275 1.44 -13.15 17.44
N HIS A 276 2.14 -14.04 16.75
CA HIS A 276 2.54 -15.34 17.30
C HIS A 276 3.46 -15.26 18.52
N TRP A 277 4.34 -14.24 18.62
CA TRP A 277 5.20 -14.05 19.79
C TRP A 277 4.41 -13.59 21.01
N ASP A 278 3.43 -12.68 20.82
CA ASP A 278 2.56 -12.24 21.89
C ASP A 278 1.64 -13.36 22.35
N LEU A 279 1.11 -14.15 21.42
CA LEU A 279 0.35 -15.36 21.70
C LEU A 279 1.19 -16.36 22.51
N LYS A 280 2.45 -16.61 22.15
CA LYS A 280 3.35 -17.49 22.89
C LYS A 280 3.50 -17.07 24.36
N ARG A 281 3.55 -15.76 24.62
CA ARG A 281 3.60 -15.25 26.01
C ARG A 281 2.30 -15.47 26.79
N MET A 282 1.16 -15.61 26.09
CA MET A 282 -0.15 -15.83 26.72
C MET A 282 -0.39 -17.30 27.10
N LEU A 283 0.21 -18.26 26.41
CA LEU A 283 -0.10 -19.69 26.54
C LEU A 283 -0.12 -20.19 27.99
N ARG A 284 0.83 -19.80 28.81
CA ARG A 284 0.95 -20.22 30.23
C ARG A 284 -0.18 -19.74 31.13
N TYR A 285 -1.03 -18.83 30.64
CA TYR A 285 -2.14 -18.25 31.42
C TYR A 285 -3.49 -18.80 31.01
N LEU A 286 -3.53 -19.69 30.03
CA LEU A 286 -4.75 -20.28 29.49
C LEU A 286 -5.13 -21.58 30.23
N PRO A 287 -6.43 -21.89 30.30
CA PRO A 287 -6.88 -23.24 30.68
C PRO A 287 -6.27 -24.30 29.76
N LYS A 288 -6.06 -25.51 30.28
CA LYS A 288 -5.31 -26.58 29.61
C LYS A 288 -5.76 -26.87 28.17
N ASP A 289 -7.06 -27.01 27.94
CA ASP A 289 -7.63 -27.29 26.62
C ASP A 289 -7.30 -26.16 25.61
N TYR A 290 -7.49 -24.91 26.02
CA TYR A 290 -7.17 -23.76 25.22
C TYR A 290 -5.66 -23.53 25.07
N GLN A 291 -4.85 -23.92 26.07
CA GLN A 291 -3.40 -23.90 25.95
C GLN A 291 -2.94 -24.82 24.80
N LEU A 292 -3.51 -26.02 24.68
CA LEU A 292 -3.21 -26.96 23.60
C LEU A 292 -3.65 -26.40 22.24
N LEU A 293 -4.88 -25.84 22.15
CA LEU A 293 -5.39 -25.21 20.94
C LEU A 293 -4.49 -24.08 20.46
N TYR A 294 -4.20 -23.10 21.33
CA TYR A 294 -3.42 -21.93 20.95
C TYR A 294 -1.92 -22.24 20.79
N THR A 295 -1.40 -23.31 21.37
CA THR A 295 -0.07 -23.83 21.07
C THR A 295 -0.01 -24.34 19.63
N ALA A 296 -0.98 -25.14 19.19
CA ALA A 296 -1.07 -25.60 17.81
C ALA A 296 -1.20 -24.44 16.83
N ARG A 297 -2.06 -23.46 17.11
CA ARG A 297 -2.20 -22.23 16.32
C ARG A 297 -0.89 -21.46 16.24
N GLN A 298 -0.18 -21.27 17.36
CA GLN A 298 1.11 -20.55 17.43
C GLN A 298 2.20 -21.24 16.61
N ILE A 299 2.31 -22.58 16.67
CA ILE A 299 3.27 -23.38 15.91
C ILE A 299 2.99 -23.24 14.41
N LEU A 300 1.71 -23.32 13.98
CA LEU A 300 1.29 -23.10 12.59
C LEU A 300 1.66 -21.69 12.09
N MET A 301 1.44 -20.66 12.92
CA MET A 301 1.74 -19.26 12.58
C MET A 301 3.24 -19.00 12.46
N SER A 302 4.06 -19.57 13.35
CA SER A 302 5.52 -19.39 13.35
C SER A 302 6.24 -20.28 12.32
N ASN A 303 5.51 -21.19 11.67
CA ASN A 303 6.07 -22.21 10.76
C ASN A 303 7.13 -23.12 11.43
N SER A 304 7.01 -23.33 12.72
CA SER A 304 7.91 -24.21 13.49
C SER A 304 7.65 -25.67 13.18
N TYR A 305 8.57 -26.55 13.60
CA TYR A 305 8.41 -28.00 13.52
C TYR A 305 7.35 -28.50 14.53
N GLY A 306 6.88 -29.75 14.35
CA GLY A 306 5.96 -30.40 15.29
C GLY A 306 4.49 -30.00 15.10
N VAL A 307 4.09 -29.53 13.91
CA VAL A 307 2.72 -29.11 13.59
C VAL A 307 1.72 -30.24 13.83
N ASP A 308 1.98 -31.43 13.30
CA ASP A 308 1.02 -32.56 13.37
C ASP A 308 0.87 -33.05 14.82
N THR A 309 1.96 -33.15 15.56
CA THR A 309 1.95 -33.47 17.00
C THR A 309 1.20 -32.43 17.82
N ALA A 310 1.33 -31.14 17.48
CA ALA A 310 0.59 -30.10 18.19
C ALA A 310 -0.91 -30.17 17.90
N ILE A 311 -1.31 -30.44 16.67
CA ILE A 311 -2.71 -30.58 16.24
C ILE A 311 -3.34 -31.85 16.86
N SER A 312 -2.60 -32.98 16.92
CA SER A 312 -3.13 -34.22 17.51
C SER A 312 -3.49 -34.07 18.99
N LYS A 313 -2.73 -33.23 19.73
CA LYS A 313 -2.98 -32.92 21.16
C LYS A 313 -4.16 -32.02 21.43
N VAL A 314 -4.75 -31.37 20.38
CA VAL A 314 -5.93 -30.53 20.57
C VAL A 314 -7.14 -31.39 20.95
N PRO A 315 -7.88 -31.07 22.03
CA PRO A 315 -9.06 -31.82 22.43
C PRO A 315 -10.11 -31.92 21.32
N ALA A 316 -10.82 -33.06 21.24
CA ALA A 316 -11.78 -33.33 20.16
C ALA A 316 -12.82 -32.20 19.98
N LYS A 317 -13.35 -31.65 21.08
CA LYS A 317 -14.32 -30.54 21.08
C LYS A 317 -13.77 -29.24 20.46
N LEU A 318 -12.45 -29.06 20.38
CA LEU A 318 -11.79 -27.87 19.83
C LEU A 318 -11.11 -28.13 18.47
N LYS A 319 -11.12 -29.37 17.95
CA LYS A 319 -10.51 -29.70 16.65
C LYS A 319 -11.16 -28.96 15.47
N ASN A 320 -12.44 -28.62 15.60
CA ASN A 320 -13.18 -27.85 14.58
C ASN A 320 -13.16 -26.33 14.84
N ASP A 321 -12.24 -25.81 15.66
CA ASP A 321 -12.07 -24.37 15.86
C ASP A 321 -11.74 -23.68 14.55
N ALA A 322 -12.48 -22.61 14.23
CA ALA A 322 -12.32 -21.87 12.98
C ALA A 322 -10.92 -21.28 12.82
N GLY A 323 -10.34 -20.74 13.89
CA GLY A 323 -9.02 -20.16 13.87
C GLY A 323 -7.91 -21.21 13.68
N LEU A 324 -8.09 -22.41 14.25
CA LEU A 324 -7.19 -23.55 14.01
C LEU A 324 -7.23 -23.96 12.54
N ASN A 325 -8.43 -24.15 11.97
CA ASN A 325 -8.61 -24.52 10.57
C ASN A 325 -8.06 -23.43 9.63
N TYR A 326 -8.27 -22.14 9.95
CA TYR A 326 -7.66 -21.03 9.21
C TYR A 326 -6.11 -21.10 9.26
N ASN A 327 -5.52 -21.31 10.41
CA ASN A 327 -4.04 -21.40 10.52
C ASN A 327 -3.49 -22.63 9.79
N ARG A 328 -4.23 -23.78 9.81
CA ARG A 328 -3.91 -24.99 9.03
C ARG A 328 -3.97 -24.70 7.53
N LEU A 329 -5.03 -24.03 7.05
CA LEU A 329 -5.17 -23.62 5.65
C LEU A 329 -3.99 -22.75 5.22
N LYS A 330 -3.72 -21.68 5.95
CA LYS A 330 -2.63 -20.74 5.65
C LYS A 330 -1.26 -21.44 5.60
N TRP A 331 -1.02 -22.37 6.52
CA TRP A 331 0.20 -23.15 6.56
C TRP A 331 0.35 -24.09 5.35
N ARG A 332 -0.74 -24.76 4.93
CA ARG A 332 -0.78 -25.63 3.74
C ARG A 332 -0.56 -24.84 2.45
N VAL A 333 -1.25 -23.69 2.30
CA VAL A 333 -1.10 -22.79 1.15
C VAL A 333 0.35 -22.33 1.02
N LYS A 334 0.98 -21.91 2.12
CA LYS A 334 2.39 -21.49 2.13
C LYS A 334 3.35 -22.61 1.68
N ARG A 335 3.01 -23.87 1.93
CA ARG A 335 3.78 -25.05 1.49
C ARG A 335 3.36 -25.62 0.15
N GLY A 336 2.46 -24.94 -0.56
CA GLY A 336 2.01 -25.36 -1.88
C GLY A 336 1.11 -26.61 -1.89
N ARG A 337 0.63 -27.07 -0.73
CA ARG A 337 -0.22 -28.27 -0.57
C ARG A 337 -1.66 -27.94 -0.98
N LEU A 338 -1.92 -27.91 -2.30
CA LEU A 338 -3.18 -27.45 -2.85
C LEU A 338 -4.36 -28.32 -2.43
N ASP A 339 -4.31 -29.62 -2.72
CA ASP A 339 -5.46 -30.52 -2.53
C ASP A 339 -5.85 -30.60 -1.04
N SER A 340 -4.86 -30.78 -0.15
CA SER A 340 -5.15 -30.75 1.27
C SER A 340 -5.63 -29.39 1.79
N SER A 341 -5.38 -28.29 1.06
CA SER A 341 -5.99 -26.99 1.36
C SER A 341 -7.46 -26.96 0.95
N LEU A 342 -7.81 -27.59 -0.18
CA LEU A 342 -9.19 -27.77 -0.62
C LEU A 342 -10.01 -28.62 0.34
N ASP A 343 -9.42 -29.69 0.89
CA ASP A 343 -10.08 -30.52 1.91
C ASP A 343 -10.57 -29.66 3.08
N ILE A 344 -9.74 -28.73 3.57
CA ILE A 344 -10.19 -27.83 4.64
C ILE A 344 -11.36 -26.98 4.17
N LEU A 345 -11.23 -26.30 3.00
CA LEU A 345 -12.22 -25.34 2.52
C LEU A 345 -13.57 -25.97 2.21
N PHE A 346 -13.58 -27.24 1.77
CA PHE A 346 -14.80 -27.95 1.40
C PHE A 346 -15.50 -28.63 2.58
N ASN A 347 -14.76 -28.86 3.68
CA ASN A 347 -15.30 -29.52 4.87
C ASN A 347 -15.68 -28.54 6.02
N ILE A 348 -15.41 -27.23 5.87
CA ILE A 348 -15.83 -26.24 6.87
C ILE A 348 -17.21 -25.65 6.52
N LYS A 349 -17.91 -25.16 7.55
CA LYS A 349 -19.13 -24.36 7.37
C LYS A 349 -18.73 -22.99 6.82
N ASN A 350 -19.28 -22.63 5.65
CA ASN A 350 -19.03 -21.33 5.01
C ASN A 350 -20.05 -20.29 5.47
N THR A 351 -20.17 -20.08 6.78
CA THR A 351 -21.03 -19.06 7.39
C THR A 351 -20.19 -18.04 8.15
N LYS A 352 -20.73 -16.83 8.32
CA LYS A 352 -20.03 -15.75 9.02
C LYS A 352 -19.75 -16.11 10.48
N GLU A 353 -20.68 -16.81 11.12
CA GLU A 353 -20.62 -17.24 12.51
C GLU A 353 -19.47 -18.22 12.72
N TYR A 354 -19.30 -19.20 11.83
CA TYR A 354 -18.20 -20.14 11.91
C TYR A 354 -16.85 -19.47 11.55
N MET A 355 -16.80 -18.74 10.44
CA MET A 355 -15.52 -18.22 9.93
C MET A 355 -14.93 -17.10 10.79
N VAL A 356 -15.72 -16.42 11.64
CA VAL A 356 -15.34 -15.32 12.54
C VAL A 356 -14.71 -14.15 11.78
N ARG A 357 -13.72 -14.40 10.92
CA ARG A 357 -12.98 -13.42 10.13
C ARG A 357 -12.93 -13.84 8.63
N PRO A 358 -14.08 -13.79 7.91
CA PRO A 358 -14.13 -14.14 6.48
C PRO A 358 -13.15 -13.35 5.62
N ASP A 359 -12.84 -12.11 5.99
CA ASP A 359 -11.84 -11.24 5.36
C ASP A 359 -10.46 -11.91 5.32
N LYS A 360 -10.03 -12.51 6.41
CA LYS A 360 -8.74 -13.21 6.49
C LYS A 360 -8.72 -14.51 5.69
N TRP A 361 -9.82 -15.24 5.68
CA TRP A 361 -9.97 -16.45 4.87
C TRP A 361 -9.92 -16.12 3.38
N TRP A 362 -10.47 -14.99 2.95
CA TRP A 362 -10.44 -14.56 1.57
C TRP A 362 -9.01 -14.44 1.05
N GLY A 363 -8.10 -13.91 1.85
CA GLY A 363 -6.68 -13.80 1.48
C GLY A 363 -6.04 -15.13 1.05
N GLU A 364 -6.45 -16.26 1.63
CA GLU A 364 -5.97 -17.58 1.23
C GLU A 364 -6.80 -18.18 0.10
N ARG A 365 -8.13 -18.01 0.10
CA ARG A 365 -9.03 -18.45 -0.97
C ARG A 365 -8.63 -17.85 -2.33
N SER A 366 -8.34 -16.56 -2.38
CA SER A 366 -7.97 -15.88 -3.63
C SER A 366 -6.65 -16.42 -4.22
N LYS A 367 -5.68 -16.83 -3.38
CA LYS A 367 -4.45 -17.48 -3.83
C LYS A 367 -4.72 -18.89 -4.38
N ILE A 368 -5.54 -19.66 -3.67
CA ILE A 368 -5.93 -21.02 -4.08
C ILE A 368 -6.67 -20.96 -5.41
N ALA A 369 -7.65 -20.07 -5.55
CA ALA A 369 -8.44 -19.92 -6.78
C ALA A 369 -7.56 -19.60 -7.98
N ARG A 370 -6.63 -18.65 -7.86
CA ARG A 370 -5.68 -18.34 -8.95
C ARG A 370 -4.78 -19.53 -9.32
N LYS A 371 -4.36 -20.32 -8.31
CA LYS A 371 -3.58 -21.54 -8.56
C LYS A 371 -4.42 -22.63 -9.26
N LEU A 372 -5.70 -22.75 -8.91
CA LEU A 372 -6.65 -23.66 -9.56
C LEU A 372 -6.91 -23.24 -11.02
N ILE A 373 -7.09 -21.95 -11.29
CA ILE A 373 -7.22 -21.42 -12.64
C ILE A 373 -5.98 -21.76 -13.48
N TYR A 374 -4.79 -21.54 -12.95
CA TYR A 374 -3.54 -21.92 -13.61
C TYR A 374 -3.46 -23.42 -13.92
N LYS A 375 -4.03 -24.26 -13.03
CA LYS A 375 -4.13 -25.72 -13.20
C LYS A 375 -5.36 -26.17 -14.04
N LYS A 376 -6.13 -25.25 -14.60
CA LYS A 376 -7.36 -25.50 -15.37
C LYS A 376 -8.47 -26.21 -14.57
N ARG A 377 -8.44 -26.12 -13.24
CA ARG A 377 -9.47 -26.66 -12.31
C ARG A 377 -10.51 -25.57 -12.03
N TYR A 378 -11.30 -25.20 -13.04
CA TYR A 378 -12.12 -23.99 -13.00
C TYR A 378 -13.34 -24.08 -12.09
N GLU A 379 -14.00 -25.22 -12.06
CA GLU A 379 -15.17 -25.46 -11.18
C GLU A 379 -14.79 -25.36 -9.70
N GLU A 380 -13.64 -25.95 -9.32
CA GLU A 380 -13.13 -25.85 -7.96
C GLU A 380 -12.69 -24.42 -7.63
N ALA A 381 -12.11 -23.72 -8.60
CA ALA A 381 -11.76 -22.31 -8.44
C ALA A 381 -13.01 -21.47 -8.17
N TYR A 382 -14.09 -21.71 -8.91
CA TYR A 382 -15.37 -21.07 -8.69
C TYR A 382 -15.96 -21.42 -7.31
N LYS A 383 -15.99 -22.69 -6.94
CA LYS A 383 -16.47 -23.16 -5.63
C LYS A 383 -15.70 -22.51 -4.47
N VAL A 384 -14.39 -22.32 -4.62
CA VAL A 384 -13.53 -21.65 -3.63
C VAL A 384 -13.87 -20.16 -3.53
N THR A 385 -14.17 -19.47 -4.62
CA THR A 385 -14.41 -18.03 -4.63
C THR A 385 -15.83 -17.66 -4.24
N SER A 386 -16.84 -18.41 -4.71
CA SER A 386 -18.25 -18.11 -4.48
C SER A 386 -18.74 -18.42 -3.05
N LYS A 387 -18.17 -19.44 -2.39
CA LYS A 387 -18.54 -19.83 -1.01
C LYS A 387 -17.61 -19.17 0.02
N ASN A 388 -17.75 -17.86 0.28
CA ASN A 388 -16.78 -17.07 1.04
C ASN A 388 -17.29 -16.43 2.35
N ALA A 389 -18.61 -16.37 2.57
CA ALA A 389 -19.28 -15.77 3.73
C ALA A 389 -18.96 -14.28 3.97
N LEU A 390 -18.45 -13.57 2.95
CA LEU A 390 -18.20 -12.13 3.02
C LEU A 390 -19.53 -11.36 2.87
N SER A 391 -19.68 -10.24 3.57
CA SER A 391 -20.89 -9.41 3.53
C SER A 391 -20.64 -7.99 3.05
N LYS A 392 -19.38 -7.52 3.09
CA LYS A 392 -18.99 -6.17 2.69
C LYS A 392 -17.47 -6.04 2.58
N GLY A 393 -17.03 -4.92 2.04
CA GLY A 393 -15.61 -4.55 1.99
C GLY A 393 -14.91 -4.96 0.71
N PRO A 394 -13.62 -4.60 0.59
CA PRO A 394 -12.82 -4.87 -0.61
C PRO A 394 -12.66 -6.37 -0.90
N GLU A 395 -12.71 -7.21 0.13
CA GLU A 395 -12.63 -8.67 -0.02
C GLU A 395 -13.85 -9.23 -0.71
N LEU A 396 -15.07 -8.74 -0.37
CA LEU A 396 -16.30 -9.12 -1.08
C LEU A 396 -16.22 -8.69 -2.54
N ALA A 397 -15.84 -7.44 -2.80
CA ALA A 397 -15.70 -6.95 -4.15
C ALA A 397 -14.71 -7.81 -4.98
N GLU A 398 -13.55 -8.17 -4.41
CA GLU A 398 -12.61 -9.06 -5.09
C GLU A 398 -13.20 -10.45 -5.32
N ALA A 399 -13.95 -11.00 -4.35
CA ALA A 399 -14.57 -12.32 -4.46
C ALA A 399 -15.63 -12.37 -5.56
N GLU A 400 -16.53 -11.41 -5.58
CA GLU A 400 -17.57 -11.32 -6.59
C GLU A 400 -16.97 -11.09 -7.99
N TRP A 401 -15.98 -10.18 -8.11
CA TRP A 401 -15.32 -10.00 -9.40
C TRP A 401 -14.61 -11.27 -9.89
N LEU A 402 -13.88 -11.97 -9.00
CA LEU A 402 -13.13 -13.17 -9.38
C LEU A 402 -14.07 -14.32 -9.72
N SER A 403 -15.18 -14.49 -9.00
CA SER A 403 -16.20 -15.48 -9.30
C SER A 403 -16.88 -15.21 -10.65
N GLY A 404 -17.26 -13.97 -10.91
CA GLY A 404 -17.83 -13.56 -12.20
C GLY A 404 -16.86 -13.76 -13.36
N TRP A 405 -15.57 -13.44 -13.15
CA TRP A 405 -14.56 -13.66 -14.18
C TRP A 405 -14.33 -15.14 -14.48
N ILE A 406 -14.32 -16.01 -13.46
CA ILE A 406 -14.23 -17.46 -13.66
C ILE A 406 -15.46 -17.97 -14.40
N ALA A 407 -16.66 -17.56 -13.99
CA ALA A 407 -17.91 -17.98 -14.60
C ALA A 407 -17.96 -17.60 -16.10
N LEU A 408 -17.62 -16.33 -16.44
CA LEU A 408 -17.68 -15.87 -17.83
C LEU A 408 -16.59 -16.46 -18.70
N SER A 409 -15.33 -16.48 -18.20
CA SER A 409 -14.16 -16.74 -19.04
C SER A 409 -13.76 -18.20 -19.12
N PHE A 410 -14.13 -19.03 -18.14
CA PHE A 410 -13.69 -20.42 -18.05
C PHE A 410 -14.84 -21.43 -17.95
N LEU A 411 -15.95 -21.06 -17.31
CA LEU A 411 -17.13 -21.93 -17.25
C LEU A 411 -18.14 -21.65 -18.38
N ASN A 412 -17.93 -20.56 -19.12
CA ASN A 412 -18.81 -20.09 -20.19
C ASN A 412 -20.28 -19.91 -19.73
N ASP A 413 -20.47 -19.51 -18.48
CA ASP A 413 -21.76 -19.21 -17.87
C ASP A 413 -21.97 -17.71 -17.69
N PRO A 414 -22.54 -17.00 -18.69
CA PRO A 414 -22.75 -15.56 -18.62
C PRO A 414 -23.89 -15.17 -17.67
N ILE A 415 -24.86 -16.06 -17.37
CA ILE A 415 -25.94 -15.76 -16.41
C ILE A 415 -25.36 -15.66 -15.02
N LEU A 416 -24.61 -16.68 -14.62
CA LEU A 416 -23.91 -16.71 -13.35
C LEU A 416 -22.91 -15.56 -13.20
N ALA A 417 -22.18 -15.24 -14.27
CA ALA A 417 -21.23 -14.12 -14.28
C ALA A 417 -21.92 -12.77 -14.08
N LYS A 418 -23.08 -12.55 -14.70
CA LYS A 418 -23.88 -11.34 -14.56
C LYS A 418 -24.19 -11.04 -13.10
N ASP A 419 -24.70 -12.04 -12.37
CA ASP A 419 -25.10 -11.87 -10.97
C ASP A 419 -23.91 -11.48 -10.09
N HIS A 420 -22.76 -12.09 -10.31
CA HIS A 420 -21.51 -11.73 -9.60
C HIS A 420 -21.03 -10.32 -9.96
N PHE A 421 -21.04 -9.92 -11.24
CA PHE A 421 -20.59 -8.59 -11.62
C PHE A 421 -21.54 -7.48 -11.20
N ILE A 422 -22.86 -7.74 -11.11
CA ILE A 422 -23.82 -6.80 -10.51
C ILE A 422 -23.47 -6.60 -9.03
N LYS A 423 -23.33 -7.68 -8.25
CA LYS A 423 -22.96 -7.60 -6.83
C LYS A 423 -21.63 -6.90 -6.65
N PHE A 424 -20.65 -7.18 -7.52
CA PHE A 424 -19.38 -6.45 -7.49
C PHE A 424 -19.60 -4.95 -7.69
N TYR A 425 -20.34 -4.54 -8.73
CA TYR A 425 -20.56 -3.14 -9.08
C TYR A 425 -21.28 -2.38 -7.97
N GLU A 426 -22.26 -2.99 -7.33
CA GLU A 426 -23.03 -2.40 -6.22
C GLU A 426 -22.18 -2.21 -4.94
N ASN A 427 -21.14 -3.02 -4.76
CA ASN A 427 -20.29 -2.99 -3.56
C ASN A 427 -18.98 -2.19 -3.75
N VAL A 428 -18.84 -1.45 -4.84
CA VAL A 428 -17.67 -0.61 -5.11
C VAL A 428 -18.05 0.84 -5.37
N SER A 429 -17.15 1.76 -5.04
CA SER A 429 -17.36 3.21 -5.20
C SER A 429 -16.25 3.92 -5.98
N TYR A 430 -15.07 3.30 -6.07
CA TYR A 430 -13.91 3.92 -6.72
C TYR A 430 -13.98 3.81 -8.24
N PRO A 431 -13.60 4.85 -9.00
CA PRO A 431 -13.60 4.87 -10.46
C PRO A 431 -12.96 3.65 -11.11
N ILE A 432 -11.82 3.19 -10.58
CA ILE A 432 -11.12 2.02 -11.09
C ILE A 432 -11.94 0.73 -10.97
N SER A 433 -12.72 0.60 -9.90
CA SER A 433 -13.58 -0.57 -9.68
C SER A 433 -14.90 -0.44 -10.42
N LEU A 434 -15.50 0.76 -10.43
CA LEU A 434 -16.73 1.04 -11.18
C LEU A 434 -16.55 0.80 -12.67
N SER A 435 -15.48 1.33 -13.27
CA SER A 435 -15.17 1.09 -14.69
C SER A 435 -14.92 -0.39 -14.98
N ARG A 436 -14.24 -1.10 -14.08
CA ARG A 436 -13.99 -2.53 -14.20
C ARG A 436 -15.29 -3.33 -14.20
N GLY A 437 -16.19 -3.05 -13.24
CA GLY A 437 -17.49 -3.72 -13.17
C GLY A 437 -18.37 -3.44 -14.39
N ALA A 438 -18.43 -2.17 -14.80
CA ALA A 438 -19.18 -1.77 -15.99
C ALA A 438 -18.66 -2.43 -17.27
N TYR A 439 -17.33 -2.48 -17.47
CA TYR A 439 -16.73 -3.16 -18.61
C TYR A 439 -17.07 -4.65 -18.63
N TRP A 440 -16.93 -5.35 -17.50
CA TRP A 440 -17.21 -6.79 -17.45
C TRP A 440 -18.71 -7.09 -17.54
N LEU A 441 -19.59 -6.23 -17.07
CA LEU A 441 -21.03 -6.32 -17.35
C LEU A 441 -21.31 -6.14 -18.84
N GLY A 442 -20.70 -5.14 -19.48
CA GLY A 442 -20.79 -4.97 -20.92
C GLY A 442 -20.39 -6.24 -21.70
N ARG A 443 -19.24 -6.84 -21.32
CA ARG A 443 -18.76 -8.12 -21.89
C ARG A 443 -19.72 -9.30 -21.64
N THR A 444 -20.34 -9.32 -20.47
CA THR A 444 -21.30 -10.37 -20.10
C THR A 444 -22.57 -10.26 -20.93
N TYR A 445 -23.12 -9.05 -21.10
CA TYR A 445 -24.28 -8.83 -21.96
C TYR A 445 -23.98 -9.05 -23.44
N GLU A 446 -22.73 -8.81 -23.92
CA GLU A 446 -22.30 -9.25 -25.26
C GLU A 446 -22.46 -10.76 -25.41
N LYS A 447 -22.02 -11.55 -24.42
CA LYS A 447 -22.16 -13.02 -24.45
C LYS A 447 -23.61 -13.49 -24.38
N LEU A 448 -24.46 -12.75 -23.68
CA LEU A 448 -25.91 -12.98 -23.63
C LEU A 448 -26.64 -12.50 -24.89
N LYS A 449 -25.93 -11.91 -25.86
CA LYS A 449 -26.49 -11.31 -27.10
C LYS A 449 -27.45 -10.13 -26.84
N ASP A 450 -27.40 -9.55 -25.66
CA ASP A 450 -28.16 -8.36 -25.27
C ASP A 450 -27.35 -7.09 -25.59
N LYS A 451 -27.52 -6.59 -26.82
CA LYS A 451 -26.79 -5.46 -27.35
C LYS A 451 -27.11 -4.14 -26.62
N GLU A 452 -28.35 -3.98 -26.19
CA GLU A 452 -28.81 -2.77 -25.51
C GLU A 452 -28.13 -2.59 -24.15
N ASN A 453 -28.24 -3.59 -23.28
CA ASN A 453 -27.61 -3.55 -21.97
C ASN A 453 -26.09 -3.56 -22.08
N SER A 454 -25.50 -4.26 -23.05
CA SER A 454 -24.07 -4.22 -23.31
C SER A 454 -23.59 -2.80 -23.59
N LYS A 455 -24.25 -2.08 -24.54
CA LYS A 455 -23.93 -0.69 -24.85
C LYS A 455 -24.12 0.24 -23.65
N LYS A 456 -25.21 0.08 -22.90
CA LYS A 456 -25.49 0.86 -21.67
C LYS A 456 -24.34 0.75 -20.67
N TRP A 457 -23.87 -0.47 -20.40
CA TRP A 457 -22.78 -0.68 -19.44
C TRP A 457 -21.43 -0.14 -19.94
N TYR A 458 -21.13 -0.25 -21.23
CA TYR A 458 -19.94 0.40 -21.78
C TYR A 458 -20.01 1.92 -21.69
N VAL A 459 -21.16 2.54 -21.92
CA VAL A 459 -21.36 3.99 -21.71
C VAL A 459 -21.14 4.38 -20.24
N ILE A 460 -21.62 3.57 -19.30
CA ILE A 460 -21.37 3.81 -17.86
C ILE A 460 -19.86 3.73 -17.57
N GLY A 461 -19.17 2.72 -18.06
CA GLY A 461 -17.73 2.53 -17.85
C GLY A 461 -16.89 3.64 -18.48
N SER A 462 -17.28 4.14 -19.66
CA SER A 462 -16.57 5.19 -20.40
C SER A 462 -16.49 6.54 -19.71
N LYS A 463 -17.28 6.77 -18.66
CA LYS A 463 -17.20 7.97 -17.82
C LYS A 463 -15.87 8.08 -17.04
N TYR A 464 -15.09 6.99 -16.96
CA TYR A 464 -13.87 6.92 -16.14
C TYR A 464 -12.61 6.78 -17.01
N LEU A 465 -12.39 7.70 -17.94
CA LEU A 465 -11.31 7.67 -18.95
C LEU A 465 -9.88 7.60 -18.38
N THR A 466 -9.68 7.98 -17.12
CA THR A 466 -8.37 7.85 -16.44
C THR A 466 -8.07 6.43 -15.98
N THR A 467 -8.98 5.48 -16.23
CA THR A 467 -8.83 4.06 -15.86
C THR A 467 -8.74 3.17 -17.09
N TYR A 468 -8.01 2.06 -16.99
CA TYR A 468 -7.87 1.10 -18.08
C TYR A 468 -9.22 0.60 -18.61
N TYR A 469 -10.11 0.12 -17.72
CA TYR A 469 -11.42 -0.37 -18.14
C TYR A 469 -12.36 0.75 -18.61
N GLY A 470 -12.15 1.98 -18.15
CA GLY A 470 -12.85 3.14 -18.68
C GLY A 470 -12.52 3.41 -20.14
N GLN A 471 -11.23 3.35 -20.49
CA GLN A 471 -10.76 3.49 -21.87
C GLN A 471 -11.27 2.34 -22.75
N LEU A 472 -11.18 1.10 -22.31
CA LEU A 472 -11.73 -0.04 -23.03
C LEU A 472 -13.26 0.09 -23.23
N SER A 473 -13.98 0.56 -22.23
CA SER A 473 -15.42 0.82 -22.34
C SER A 473 -15.71 1.93 -23.34
N HIS A 474 -14.91 2.99 -23.36
CA HIS A 474 -15.04 4.08 -24.32
C HIS A 474 -14.83 3.60 -25.76
N MET A 475 -13.78 2.82 -25.98
CA MET A 475 -13.49 2.22 -27.31
C MET A 475 -14.65 1.33 -27.81
N LYS A 476 -15.39 0.67 -26.90
CA LYS A 476 -16.58 -0.13 -27.24
C LYS A 476 -17.83 0.70 -27.47
N ALA A 477 -18.05 1.72 -26.61
CA ALA A 477 -19.26 2.55 -26.69
C ALA A 477 -19.17 3.64 -27.78
N LYS A 478 -17.96 4.18 -28.00
CA LYS A 478 -17.70 5.38 -28.79
C LYS A 478 -16.39 5.25 -29.61
N PRO A 479 -16.29 4.30 -30.54
CA PRO A 479 -15.04 3.93 -31.20
C PRO A 479 -14.41 5.03 -32.05
N ARG A 480 -15.17 6.06 -32.42
CA ARG A 480 -14.70 7.19 -33.25
C ARG A 480 -14.44 8.47 -32.47
N GLU A 481 -14.81 8.52 -31.19
CA GLU A 481 -14.61 9.70 -30.36
C GLU A 481 -13.23 9.66 -29.69
N LYS A 482 -12.54 10.82 -29.67
CA LYS A 482 -11.28 10.98 -28.93
C LYS A 482 -11.53 10.97 -27.42
N PHE A 483 -10.48 10.66 -26.65
CA PHE A 483 -10.53 10.76 -25.19
C PHE A 483 -10.45 12.23 -24.78
N GLU A 484 -11.50 12.73 -24.16
CA GLU A 484 -11.52 14.05 -23.55
C GLU A 484 -11.43 13.91 -22.03
N LEU A 485 -10.40 14.50 -21.46
CA LEU A 485 -10.20 14.52 -20.01
C LEU A 485 -10.77 15.81 -19.44
N SER A 486 -11.38 15.72 -18.27
CA SER A 486 -11.93 16.90 -17.56
C SER A 486 -10.86 17.97 -17.32
N GLU A 487 -11.25 19.22 -17.42
CA GLU A 487 -10.41 20.36 -17.08
C GLU A 487 -10.16 20.50 -15.58
N LEU A 488 -9.19 21.35 -15.22
CA LEU A 488 -8.90 21.67 -13.83
C LEU A 488 -10.05 22.47 -13.20
N MET A 489 -10.32 22.18 -11.93
CA MET A 489 -11.19 23.00 -11.12
C MET A 489 -10.66 24.44 -11.06
N GLN A 490 -11.52 25.42 -11.34
CA GLN A 490 -11.20 26.83 -11.11
C GLN A 490 -11.19 27.09 -9.60
N ILE A 491 -10.19 27.83 -9.13
CA ILE A 491 -9.99 28.12 -7.71
C ILE A 491 -10.19 29.61 -7.49
N ASP A 492 -11.00 29.93 -6.50
CA ASP A 492 -11.17 31.32 -6.05
C ASP A 492 -9.84 31.94 -5.63
N LYS A 493 -9.56 33.15 -6.10
CA LYS A 493 -8.32 33.87 -5.88
C LYS A 493 -8.07 34.14 -4.38
N ASN A 494 -9.11 34.55 -3.65
CA ASN A 494 -8.99 34.89 -2.23
C ASN A 494 -8.68 33.64 -1.40
N TYR A 495 -9.30 32.50 -1.77
CA TYR A 495 -8.98 31.23 -1.14
C TYR A 495 -7.54 30.80 -1.43
N ALA A 496 -7.07 30.91 -2.66
CA ALA A 496 -5.70 30.59 -3.02
C ALA A 496 -4.69 31.44 -2.23
N GLU A 497 -4.92 32.75 -2.10
CA GLU A 497 -4.09 33.64 -1.28
C GLU A 497 -4.09 33.22 0.20
N SER A 498 -5.28 32.92 0.76
CA SER A 498 -5.41 32.43 2.13
C SER A 498 -4.64 31.14 2.36
N PHE A 499 -4.73 30.19 1.43
CA PHE A 499 -3.97 28.93 1.45
C PHE A 499 -2.46 29.18 1.52
N TYR A 500 -1.92 30.05 0.66
CA TYR A 500 -0.49 30.35 0.64
C TYR A 500 0.00 31.17 1.84
N ARG A 501 -0.88 31.91 2.54
CA ARG A 501 -0.57 32.58 3.82
C ARG A 501 -0.55 31.61 5.00
N ASN A 502 -0.98 30.36 4.83
CA ASN A 502 -0.98 29.38 5.92
C ASN A 502 0.46 29.08 6.40
N LYS A 503 0.69 29.13 7.70
CA LYS A 503 2.00 28.85 8.33
C LYS A 503 2.51 27.42 8.06
N ILE A 504 1.60 26.46 7.79
CA ILE A 504 1.96 25.10 7.41
C ILE A 504 2.50 25.06 5.98
N VAL A 505 1.97 25.86 5.06
CA VAL A 505 2.51 26.04 3.70
C VAL A 505 3.90 26.65 3.76
N ALA A 506 4.12 27.68 4.59
CA ALA A 506 5.45 28.24 4.81
C ALA A 506 6.45 27.18 5.31
N THR A 507 6.01 26.20 6.13
CA THR A 507 6.86 25.08 6.55
C THR A 507 7.26 24.17 5.38
N VAL A 508 6.39 23.97 4.38
CA VAL A 508 6.74 23.22 3.16
C VAL A 508 7.87 23.93 2.40
N HIS A 509 7.74 25.22 2.20
CA HIS A 509 8.78 26.03 1.53
C HIS A 509 10.10 26.04 2.32
N LEU A 510 10.04 26.15 3.65
CA LEU A 510 11.23 26.05 4.50
C LEU A 510 11.97 24.73 4.27
N LEU A 511 11.22 23.62 4.25
CA LEU A 511 11.80 22.28 4.06
C LEU A 511 12.41 22.11 2.67
N ASP A 512 11.81 22.72 1.65
CA ASP A 512 12.38 22.77 0.30
C ASP A 512 13.67 23.61 0.27
N GLU A 513 13.67 24.84 0.82
CA GLU A 513 14.83 25.71 0.92
C GLU A 513 16.00 25.06 1.69
N LEU A 514 15.70 24.18 2.65
CA LEU A 514 16.69 23.39 3.39
C LEU A 514 17.09 22.07 2.71
N ASN A 515 16.56 21.75 1.53
CA ASN A 515 16.70 20.46 0.86
C ASN A 515 16.22 19.28 1.73
N LYS A 516 15.15 19.49 2.50
CA LYS A 516 14.52 18.50 3.40
C LYS A 516 13.07 18.18 3.00
N ASP A 517 12.77 18.33 1.74
CA ASP A 517 11.50 18.07 1.08
C ASP A 517 10.87 16.69 1.41
N LYS A 518 11.71 15.69 1.76
CA LYS A 518 11.27 14.35 2.19
C LYS A 518 10.27 14.36 3.37
N TYR A 519 10.26 15.42 4.18
CA TYR A 519 9.35 15.56 5.32
C TYR A 519 7.99 16.17 4.95
N THR A 520 7.82 16.70 3.74
CA THR A 520 6.59 17.43 3.33
C THR A 520 5.41 16.53 3.01
N LYS A 521 5.62 15.24 2.71
CA LYS A 521 4.58 14.31 2.26
C LYS A 521 3.29 14.31 3.11
N HIS A 522 3.42 14.25 4.42
CA HIS A 522 2.26 14.24 5.33
C HIS A 522 1.64 15.62 5.49
N ILE A 523 2.44 16.66 5.32
CA ILE A 523 1.99 18.05 5.36
C ILE A 523 1.14 18.34 4.12
N LEU A 524 1.60 17.98 2.93
CA LEU A 524 0.86 18.15 1.68
C LEU A 524 -0.47 17.37 1.68
N ARG A 525 -0.47 16.14 2.19
CA ARG A 525 -1.72 15.36 2.35
C ARG A 525 -2.71 16.01 3.32
N TYR A 526 -2.20 16.62 4.38
CA TYR A 526 -3.02 17.34 5.33
C TYR A 526 -3.63 18.58 4.67
N LEU A 527 -2.81 19.40 3.98
CA LEU A 527 -3.26 20.59 3.27
C LEU A 527 -4.30 20.27 2.18
N ALA A 528 -4.12 19.15 1.48
CA ALA A 528 -5.08 18.70 0.47
C ALA A 528 -6.49 18.43 1.03
N ASN A 529 -6.58 17.97 2.28
CA ASN A 529 -7.85 17.64 2.93
C ASN A 529 -8.44 18.80 3.75
N ASP A 530 -7.84 19.97 3.74
CA ASP A 530 -8.25 21.10 4.59
C ASP A 530 -9.62 21.68 4.15
N ASN A 531 -9.78 21.96 2.87
CA ASN A 531 -11.03 22.46 2.29
C ASN A 531 -11.18 22.01 0.82
N ILE A 532 -11.66 20.78 0.66
CA ILE A 532 -11.71 20.10 -0.65
C ILE A 532 -12.60 20.86 -1.64
N ASP A 533 -13.76 21.33 -1.20
CA ASP A 533 -14.74 22.00 -2.05
C ASP A 533 -14.21 23.34 -2.61
N LYS A 534 -13.26 23.97 -1.92
CA LYS A 534 -12.57 25.18 -2.37
C LYS A 534 -11.29 24.91 -3.17
N GLY A 535 -10.94 23.63 -3.41
CA GLY A 535 -9.81 23.25 -4.25
C GLY A 535 -8.47 23.11 -3.51
N SER A 536 -8.49 22.82 -2.20
CA SER A 536 -7.27 22.58 -1.42
C SER A 536 -6.39 21.47 -2.01
N GLU A 537 -6.99 20.45 -2.63
CA GLU A 537 -6.27 19.37 -3.32
C GLU A 537 -5.43 19.89 -4.49
N VAL A 538 -6.01 20.78 -5.30
CA VAL A 538 -5.32 21.37 -6.46
C VAL A 538 -4.16 22.25 -6.00
N LEU A 539 -4.40 23.07 -4.96
CA LEU A 539 -3.36 23.95 -4.40
C LEU A 539 -2.23 23.15 -3.75
N ALA A 540 -2.54 22.07 -3.03
CA ALA A 540 -1.53 21.18 -2.45
C ALA A 540 -0.73 20.43 -3.53
N ALA A 541 -1.39 19.99 -4.61
CA ALA A 541 -0.71 19.36 -5.75
C ALA A 541 0.16 20.37 -6.51
N LYS A 542 -0.32 21.60 -6.68
CA LYS A 542 0.47 22.71 -7.26
C LYS A 542 1.70 22.99 -6.39
N LEU A 543 1.52 23.15 -5.08
CA LEU A 543 2.61 23.38 -4.13
C LEU A 543 3.66 22.25 -4.19
N ALA A 544 3.22 20.99 -4.28
CA ALA A 544 4.11 19.85 -4.45
C ALA A 544 4.91 19.94 -5.76
N THR A 545 4.28 20.35 -6.85
CA THR A 545 4.94 20.56 -8.16
C THR A 545 5.95 21.71 -8.09
N ASP A 546 5.58 22.83 -7.45
CA ASP A 546 6.42 24.03 -7.34
C ASP A 546 7.73 23.74 -6.56
N ILE A 547 7.70 22.83 -5.58
CA ILE A 547 8.91 22.34 -4.87
C ILE A 547 9.59 21.16 -5.58
N GLY A 548 9.15 20.82 -6.80
CA GLY A 548 9.72 19.76 -7.61
C GLY A 548 9.40 18.33 -7.15
N ARG A 549 8.37 18.12 -6.31
CA ARG A 549 7.95 16.81 -5.83
C ARG A 549 6.69 16.35 -6.59
N PHE A 550 6.90 15.99 -7.87
CA PHE A 550 5.83 15.46 -8.72
C PHE A 550 5.19 14.20 -8.13
N ASP A 551 5.98 13.35 -7.47
CA ASP A 551 5.49 12.16 -6.77
C ASP A 551 4.45 12.50 -5.69
N PHE A 552 4.62 13.60 -4.96
CA PHE A 552 3.64 14.04 -3.97
C PHE A 552 2.41 14.66 -4.63
N ALA A 553 2.57 15.41 -5.74
CA ALA A 553 1.46 15.93 -6.52
C ALA A 553 0.58 14.79 -7.08
N ILE A 554 1.22 13.76 -7.64
CA ILE A 554 0.54 12.54 -8.12
C ILE A 554 -0.20 11.85 -6.97
N GLN A 555 0.41 11.71 -5.80
CA GLN A 555 -0.24 11.04 -4.66
C GLN A 555 -1.47 11.79 -4.16
N VAL A 556 -1.44 13.14 -4.11
CA VAL A 556 -2.61 13.96 -3.78
C VAL A 556 -3.72 13.74 -4.82
N SER A 557 -3.39 13.87 -6.10
CA SER A 557 -4.35 13.76 -7.22
C SER A 557 -4.91 12.33 -7.35
N LYS A 558 -4.10 11.30 -7.05
CA LYS A 558 -4.51 9.90 -7.06
C LYS A 558 -5.52 9.61 -5.94
N ILE A 559 -5.32 10.17 -4.74
CA ILE A 559 -6.28 10.04 -3.64
C ILE A 559 -7.61 10.74 -4.00
N ALA A 560 -7.54 11.94 -4.58
CA ALA A 560 -8.72 12.65 -5.08
C ALA A 560 -9.49 11.84 -6.14
N SER A 561 -8.77 11.19 -7.05
CA SER A 561 -9.38 10.38 -8.10
C SER A 561 -10.18 9.19 -7.57
N TYR A 562 -9.82 8.63 -6.41
CA TYR A 562 -10.62 7.58 -5.75
C TYR A 562 -12.00 8.07 -5.33
N GLN A 563 -12.13 9.37 -5.10
CA GLN A 563 -13.38 10.04 -4.77
C GLN A 563 -14.02 10.77 -5.97
N LYS A 564 -13.66 10.35 -7.18
CA LYS A 564 -14.19 10.87 -8.46
C LYS A 564 -13.84 12.34 -8.75
N ARG A 565 -12.81 12.90 -8.08
CA ARG A 565 -12.25 14.22 -8.39
C ARG A 565 -10.95 14.05 -9.18
N PHE A 566 -10.93 14.54 -10.41
CA PHE A 566 -9.84 14.29 -11.35
C PHE A 566 -9.00 15.54 -11.57
N HIS A 567 -7.78 15.55 -11.06
CA HIS A 567 -6.79 16.63 -11.23
C HIS A 567 -5.72 16.15 -12.22
N ASN A 568 -6.13 16.01 -13.51
CA ASN A 568 -5.34 15.32 -14.54
C ASN A 568 -3.97 15.96 -14.77
N LYS A 569 -3.86 17.30 -14.75
CA LYS A 569 -2.58 18.03 -14.88
C LYS A 569 -1.54 17.58 -13.86
N TYR A 570 -1.94 17.33 -12.62
CA TYR A 570 -1.03 16.92 -11.54
C TYR A 570 -0.90 15.41 -11.41
N ASN A 571 -1.91 14.66 -11.85
CA ASN A 571 -1.88 13.19 -11.83
C ASN A 571 -1.04 12.63 -12.98
N TYR A 572 -0.92 13.37 -14.09
CA TYR A 572 -0.17 12.99 -15.29
C TYR A 572 0.76 14.14 -15.70
N PRO A 573 1.84 14.41 -14.94
CA PRO A 573 2.77 15.48 -15.28
C PRO A 573 3.44 15.21 -16.61
N ILE A 574 3.45 16.24 -17.47
CA ILE A 574 4.13 16.20 -18.76
C ILE A 574 5.47 16.94 -18.59
N ILE A 575 6.55 16.24 -18.82
CA ILE A 575 7.90 16.78 -18.85
C ILE A 575 8.52 16.54 -20.22
N SER A 576 9.43 17.40 -20.62
CA SER A 576 10.14 17.22 -21.88
C SER A 576 11.01 15.98 -21.84
N THR A 577 10.91 15.15 -22.87
CA THR A 577 11.79 14.02 -23.14
C THR A 577 12.56 14.29 -24.42
N PRO A 578 13.81 13.81 -24.57
CA PRO A 578 14.52 13.92 -25.84
C PRO A 578 13.80 13.08 -26.92
N ASN A 579 13.86 13.52 -28.17
CA ASN A 579 13.32 12.74 -29.29
C ASN A 579 14.33 11.73 -29.82
N TYR A 580 15.62 12.05 -29.65
CA TYR A 580 16.74 11.23 -30.11
C TYR A 580 17.83 11.12 -29.04
N ILE A 581 18.43 9.95 -28.94
CA ILE A 581 19.62 9.72 -28.11
C ILE A 581 20.67 9.06 -29.02
N ASN A 582 21.85 9.66 -29.13
CA ASN A 582 22.94 9.18 -29.99
C ASN A 582 22.50 8.94 -31.44
N GLY A 583 21.69 9.86 -32.01
CA GLY A 583 21.17 9.76 -33.39
C GLY A 583 20.02 8.80 -33.58
N ARG A 584 19.62 8.04 -32.58
CA ARG A 584 18.49 7.09 -32.64
C ARG A 584 17.22 7.71 -32.09
N LYS A 585 16.12 7.50 -32.82
CA LYS A 585 14.78 7.85 -32.35
C LYS A 585 14.45 7.01 -31.12
N ILE A 586 13.99 7.66 -30.07
CA ILE A 586 13.54 6.98 -28.86
C ILE A 586 12.02 6.75 -28.93
N PRO A 587 11.46 5.85 -28.06
CA PRO A 587 10.02 5.66 -27.96
C PRO A 587 9.31 6.98 -27.68
N GLU A 588 8.02 7.03 -28.02
CA GLU A 588 7.17 8.19 -27.79
C GLU A 588 7.22 8.67 -26.33
N SER A 589 7.21 9.97 -26.13
CA SER A 589 7.22 10.60 -24.80
C SER A 589 6.10 10.06 -23.90
N ALA A 590 4.92 9.81 -24.46
CA ALA A 590 3.79 9.26 -23.72
C ALA A 590 4.11 7.87 -23.11
N LEU A 591 4.78 7.01 -23.84
CA LEU A 591 5.21 5.69 -23.36
C LEU A 591 6.25 5.83 -22.24
N ILE A 592 7.27 6.67 -22.45
CA ILE A 592 8.32 6.91 -21.45
C ILE A 592 7.73 7.46 -20.16
N LEU A 593 6.88 8.48 -20.25
CA LEU A 593 6.25 9.11 -19.09
C LEU A 593 5.28 8.16 -18.37
N SER A 594 4.58 7.29 -19.10
CA SER A 594 3.69 6.29 -18.50
C SER A 594 4.47 5.25 -17.68
N ILE A 595 5.64 4.81 -18.18
CA ILE A 595 6.54 3.90 -17.44
C ILE A 595 7.08 4.60 -16.18
N ILE A 596 7.59 5.83 -16.30
CA ILE A 596 8.08 6.60 -15.16
C ILE A 596 6.99 6.77 -14.10
N ARG A 597 5.76 7.08 -14.54
CA ARG A 597 4.64 7.23 -13.62
C ARG A 597 4.28 5.91 -12.91
N GLN A 598 4.35 4.80 -13.60
CA GLN A 598 4.04 3.48 -13.05
C GLN A 598 5.12 3.00 -12.08
N GLU A 599 6.39 3.19 -12.42
CA GLU A 599 7.53 2.65 -11.69
C GLU A 599 7.90 3.48 -10.45
N SER A 600 7.88 4.80 -10.55
CA SER A 600 8.37 5.68 -9.48
C SER A 600 7.41 6.80 -9.08
N GLU A 601 6.30 6.98 -9.78
CA GLU A 601 5.47 8.21 -9.67
C GLU A 601 6.31 9.50 -9.82
N PHE A 602 7.37 9.48 -10.63
CA PHE A 602 8.35 10.57 -10.80
C PHE A 602 9.24 10.85 -9.57
N ASP A 603 9.37 9.92 -8.62
CA ASP A 603 10.35 10.06 -7.55
C ASP A 603 11.76 9.73 -8.05
N LEU A 604 12.61 10.77 -8.20
CA LEU A 604 14.01 10.63 -8.59
C LEU A 604 14.85 9.78 -7.64
N LYS A 605 14.43 9.68 -6.38
CA LYS A 605 15.13 8.96 -5.31
C LYS A 605 14.51 7.59 -5.05
N ALA A 606 13.57 7.16 -5.90
CA ALA A 606 12.92 5.88 -5.75
C ALA A 606 13.96 4.74 -5.74
N ASN A 607 13.81 3.85 -4.75
CA ASN A 607 14.67 2.69 -4.58
C ASN A 607 13.81 1.52 -4.07
N SER A 608 13.79 0.43 -4.83
CA SER A 608 13.01 -0.75 -4.46
C SER A 608 13.81 -1.70 -3.54
N HIS A 609 13.11 -2.61 -2.89
CA HIS A 609 13.74 -3.68 -2.10
C HIS A 609 14.64 -4.60 -2.94
N ALA A 610 14.38 -4.70 -4.25
CA ALA A 610 15.20 -5.45 -5.19
C ALA A 610 16.40 -4.64 -5.74
N GLY A 611 16.58 -3.40 -5.27
CA GLY A 611 17.68 -2.52 -5.68
C GLY A 611 17.45 -1.76 -6.99
N ALA A 612 16.23 -1.76 -7.52
CA ALA A 612 15.88 -0.92 -8.67
C ALA A 612 15.89 0.57 -8.28
N LYS A 613 16.42 1.45 -9.14
CA LYS A 613 16.69 2.85 -8.82
C LYS A 613 16.15 3.83 -9.86
N GLY A 614 15.81 5.03 -9.37
CA GLY A 614 15.46 6.19 -10.19
C GLY A 614 14.10 6.12 -10.84
N LEU A 615 13.87 7.01 -11.82
CA LEU A 615 12.55 7.21 -12.43
C LEU A 615 11.95 5.95 -13.05
N MET A 616 12.75 5.16 -13.77
CA MET A 616 12.31 3.96 -14.48
C MET A 616 12.58 2.67 -13.70
N GLN A 617 13.02 2.75 -12.45
CA GLN A 617 13.28 1.61 -11.56
C GLN A 617 14.12 0.50 -12.21
N LEU A 618 15.22 0.88 -12.87
CA LEU A 618 16.14 -0.09 -13.44
C LEU A 618 17.03 -0.70 -12.35
N ILE A 619 17.15 -2.02 -12.36
CA ILE A 619 18.14 -2.70 -11.53
C ILE A 619 19.54 -2.51 -12.15
N PRO A 620 20.63 -2.44 -11.33
CA PRO A 620 21.98 -2.15 -11.84
C PRO A 620 22.44 -3.10 -12.95
N TYR A 621 22.04 -4.34 -12.93
CA TYR A 621 22.35 -5.31 -13.99
C TYR A 621 21.71 -4.91 -15.32
N THR A 622 20.42 -4.60 -15.33
CA THR A 622 19.70 -4.16 -16.56
C THR A 622 20.23 -2.83 -17.09
N ALA A 623 20.68 -1.92 -16.19
CA ALA A 623 21.22 -0.64 -16.59
C ALA A 623 22.64 -0.73 -17.22
N LYS A 624 23.31 -1.89 -17.08
CA LYS A 624 24.62 -2.16 -17.69
C LYS A 624 24.53 -2.86 -19.05
N LEU A 625 23.39 -3.48 -19.36
CA LEU A 625 23.09 -4.04 -20.67
C LEU A 625 22.81 -2.94 -21.68
#